data_f7561e72cd6d33dda0f2dfc0015c9de0
#
_entry.id   f7561e72cd6d33dda0f2dfc0015c9de0
#
_cell.length_a   1.000
_cell.length_b   1.000
_cell.length_c   1.000
_cell.angle_alpha   90.00
_cell.angle_beta   90.00
_cell.angle_gamma   90.00
#
_symmetry.space_group_name_H-M   'P 1'
#
loop_
_entity.id
_entity.type
_entity.pdbx_description
1 polymer ?
#
loop_
_entity_poly.entity_id
_entity_poly.type
_entity_poly.pdbx_seq_one_letter_code
_entity_poly.pdbx_strand_id
1 'polypeptide(L)'
;MGLSGYRQIEGDIIFDGVSIKDLSIEKRAKLGITLAFQEPARFEGITVEDFLLASSKYSNSKKEEKRAEIPNASVENFDHIIEKGLLKVGLDPIKYRKRAVDKNLSGGERKRIELASIYVMKPELVIMDEPDSGIDIDSLNYIYEIISDFKKEGSTVILVTHSQQVLRWADHAFLLCGGKLVDKGKMSDMLKYFSNKCKPCDHIGTPDTDIK
;
A
#
# COMPACT_ATOMS: atom_id res chain seq x y z
N MET A 1 -5.91 2.26 -8.01
CA MET A 1 -6.95 3.30 -8.05
C MET A 1 -7.16 3.72 -9.49
N GLY A 2 -8.40 3.72 -9.99
CA GLY A 2 -8.67 4.33 -11.30
C GLY A 2 -8.34 5.82 -11.21
N LEU A 3 -7.22 6.24 -11.78
CA LEU A 3 -6.90 7.66 -11.90
C LEU A 3 -7.91 8.26 -12.88
N SER A 4 -8.90 8.97 -12.36
CA SER A 4 -9.82 9.76 -13.17
C SER A 4 -9.00 10.72 -14.03
N GLY A 5 -9.07 10.59 -15.34
CA GLY A 5 -8.43 11.48 -16.31
C GLY A 5 -7.49 10.81 -17.31
N TYR A 6 -7.01 9.59 -17.09
CA TYR A 6 -6.08 8.95 -18.03
C TYR A 6 -6.71 7.95 -19.00
N ARG A 7 -7.80 7.27 -18.65
CA ARG A 7 -8.59 6.43 -19.57
C ARG A 7 -10.03 6.29 -19.07
N GLN A 8 -11.01 6.19 -19.95
CA GLN A 8 -12.35 5.74 -19.60
C GLN A 8 -12.29 4.30 -19.11
N ILE A 9 -12.77 4.05 -17.89
CA ILE A 9 -12.91 2.73 -17.33
C ILE A 9 -14.26 2.19 -17.78
N GLU A 10 -14.26 1.10 -18.57
CA GLU A 10 -15.47 0.35 -18.86
C GLU A 10 -15.80 -0.54 -17.65
N GLY A 11 -17.09 -0.76 -17.39
CA GLY A 11 -17.56 -1.48 -16.22
C GLY A 11 -17.65 -0.61 -14.96
N ASP A 12 -17.64 -1.24 -13.80
CA ASP A 12 -17.77 -0.58 -12.50
C ASP A 12 -16.68 -1.06 -11.52
N ILE A 13 -16.47 -0.29 -10.44
CA ILE A 13 -15.59 -0.64 -9.33
C ILE A 13 -16.45 -0.63 -8.07
N ILE A 14 -16.65 -1.82 -7.50
CA ILE A 14 -17.47 -2.00 -6.31
C ILE A 14 -16.57 -2.19 -5.09
N PHE A 15 -16.79 -1.40 -4.04
CA PHE A 15 -16.12 -1.52 -2.76
C PHE A 15 -17.20 -1.58 -1.65
N ASP A 16 -17.22 -2.64 -0.84
CA ASP A 16 -18.23 -2.89 0.19
C ASP A 16 -19.69 -2.75 -0.34
N GLY A 17 -19.93 -3.24 -1.58
CA GLY A 17 -21.26 -3.17 -2.21
C GLY A 17 -21.62 -1.80 -2.81
N VAL A 18 -20.74 -0.81 -2.72
CA VAL A 18 -20.97 0.54 -3.24
C VAL A 18 -20.07 0.81 -4.44
N SER A 19 -20.64 1.39 -5.53
CA SER A 19 -19.86 1.85 -6.67
C SER A 19 -18.98 3.03 -6.26
N ILE A 20 -17.67 2.90 -6.52
CA ILE A 20 -16.69 3.94 -6.26
C ILE A 20 -16.07 4.51 -7.54
N LYS A 21 -16.59 4.10 -8.71
CA LYS A 21 -16.04 4.48 -10.04
C LYS A 21 -15.89 5.98 -10.18
N ASP A 22 -16.95 6.72 -9.87
CA ASP A 22 -17.01 8.18 -10.06
C ASP A 22 -16.63 8.98 -8.82
N LEU A 23 -16.19 8.31 -7.77
CA LEU A 23 -15.74 8.98 -6.55
C LEU A 23 -14.36 9.62 -6.75
N SER A 24 -14.21 10.84 -6.24
CA SER A 24 -12.90 11.50 -6.16
C SER A 24 -11.91 10.70 -5.29
N ILE A 25 -10.61 10.95 -5.48
CA ILE A 25 -9.55 10.31 -4.67
C ILE A 25 -9.80 10.57 -3.18
N GLU A 26 -10.18 11.79 -2.80
CA GLU A 26 -10.51 12.17 -1.41
C GLU A 26 -11.65 11.32 -0.85
N LYS A 27 -12.74 11.14 -1.62
CA LYS A 27 -13.87 10.30 -1.17
C LYS A 27 -13.48 8.85 -1.01
N ARG A 28 -12.63 8.31 -1.91
CA ARG A 28 -12.09 6.96 -1.78
C ARG A 28 -11.17 6.82 -0.56
N ALA A 29 -10.34 7.83 -0.28
CA ALA A 29 -9.52 7.85 0.92
C ALA A 29 -10.36 7.85 2.21
N LYS A 30 -11.47 8.61 2.24
CA LYS A 30 -12.44 8.59 3.36
C LYS A 30 -13.15 7.24 3.54
N LEU A 31 -13.22 6.41 2.50
CA LEU A 31 -13.69 5.04 2.59
C LEU A 31 -12.60 4.06 3.11
N GLY A 32 -11.41 4.57 3.43
CA GLY A 32 -10.30 3.76 3.90
C GLY A 32 -9.50 3.09 2.79
N ILE A 33 -9.55 3.59 1.55
CA ILE A 33 -8.76 3.08 0.42
C ILE A 33 -7.49 3.92 0.28
N THR A 34 -6.32 3.29 0.34
CA THR A 34 -5.04 3.99 0.16
C THR A 34 -4.13 3.28 -0.84
N LEU A 35 -3.13 4.02 -1.31
CA LEU A 35 -2.14 3.55 -2.28
C LEU A 35 -0.74 3.92 -1.81
N ALA A 36 0.15 2.91 -1.73
CA ALA A 36 1.59 3.11 -1.68
C ALA A 36 2.12 3.16 -3.12
N PHE A 37 2.70 4.29 -3.50
CA PHE A 37 3.22 4.48 -4.85
C PHE A 37 4.55 3.77 -5.04
N GLN A 38 4.88 3.40 -6.27
CA GLN A 38 6.19 2.88 -6.64
C GLN A 38 7.29 3.88 -6.26
N GLU A 39 7.13 5.15 -6.64
CA GLU A 39 7.98 6.25 -6.19
C GLU A 39 7.23 7.13 -5.19
N PRO A 40 7.66 7.21 -3.92
CA PRO A 40 7.02 8.02 -2.89
C PRO A 40 7.02 9.51 -3.25
N ALA A 41 5.91 10.18 -2.98
CA ALA A 41 5.78 11.61 -3.20
C ALA A 41 6.77 12.42 -2.33
N ARG A 42 7.13 13.61 -2.81
CA ARG A 42 7.93 14.60 -2.09
C ARG A 42 7.00 15.74 -1.69
N PHE A 43 7.14 16.17 -0.46
CA PHE A 43 6.35 17.27 0.07
C PHE A 43 7.27 18.34 0.63
N GLU A 44 7.46 19.43 -0.10
CA GLU A 44 8.27 20.54 0.39
C GLU A 44 7.55 21.26 1.55
N GLY A 45 8.30 21.57 2.62
CA GLY A 45 7.79 22.33 3.75
C GLY A 45 6.95 21.55 4.77
N ILE A 46 6.83 20.22 4.61
CA ILE A 46 6.10 19.35 5.56
C ILE A 46 7.11 18.48 6.31
N THR A 47 7.02 18.43 7.63
CA THR A 47 7.82 17.50 8.44
C THR A 47 7.25 16.10 8.40
N VAL A 48 8.07 15.10 8.76
CA VAL A 48 7.62 13.70 8.87
C VAL A 48 6.48 13.60 9.87
N GLU A 49 6.55 14.27 11.03
CA GLU A 49 5.46 14.24 12.00
C GLU A 49 4.17 14.85 11.48
N ASP A 50 4.24 16.00 10.78
CA ASP A 50 3.05 16.63 10.19
C ASP A 50 2.40 15.74 9.14
N PHE A 51 3.24 15.04 8.33
CA PHE A 51 2.77 14.09 7.33
C PHE A 51 2.07 12.89 7.97
N LEU A 52 2.65 12.31 9.04
CA LEU A 52 2.03 11.20 9.76
C LEU A 52 0.75 11.63 10.50
N LEU A 53 0.74 12.83 11.09
CA LEU A 53 -0.46 13.39 11.72
C LEU A 53 -1.59 13.63 10.72
N ALA A 54 -1.26 14.21 9.56
CA ALA A 54 -2.25 14.39 8.50
C ALA A 54 -2.83 13.04 8.07
N SER A 55 -1.99 12.02 7.92
CA SER A 55 -2.41 10.67 7.53
C SER A 55 -3.30 10.02 8.59
N SER A 56 -2.99 10.17 9.87
CA SER A 56 -3.77 9.58 10.97
C SER A 56 -5.19 10.15 11.07
N LYS A 57 -5.43 11.38 10.60
CA LYS A 57 -6.77 12.01 10.55
C LYS A 57 -7.70 11.35 9.54
N TYR A 58 -7.16 10.65 8.55
CA TYR A 58 -7.93 9.86 7.57
C TYR A 58 -8.12 8.40 8.03
N SER A 59 -7.76 8.09 9.27
CA SER A 59 -8.07 6.80 9.88
C SER A 59 -9.58 6.58 9.88
N ASN A 60 -9.97 5.39 9.52
CA ASN A 60 -11.29 4.97 9.12
C ASN A 60 -12.41 5.42 10.08
N SER A 61 -13.39 6.13 9.55
CA SER A 61 -14.56 6.63 10.28
C SER A 61 -15.41 5.53 10.94
N LYS A 62 -15.43 4.32 10.38
CA LYS A 62 -16.11 3.16 10.99
C LYS A 62 -15.45 2.69 12.31
N LYS A 63 -14.14 2.98 12.48
CA LYS A 63 -13.42 2.72 13.74
C LYS A 63 -13.46 3.94 14.68
N GLU A 64 -13.74 5.13 14.16
CA GLU A 64 -13.89 6.35 14.97
C GLU A 64 -15.18 6.35 15.81
N GLU A 65 -16.28 5.76 15.33
CA GLU A 65 -17.49 5.56 16.16
C GLU A 65 -17.18 4.74 17.41
N LYS A 66 -16.25 3.76 17.32
CA LYS A 66 -15.74 3.04 18.50
C LYS A 66 -14.65 3.81 19.27
N ARG A 67 -14.02 4.82 18.66
CA ARG A 67 -13.01 5.69 19.31
C ARG A 67 -13.62 6.90 20.00
N ALA A 68 -14.79 7.37 19.57
CA ALA A 68 -15.55 8.46 20.23
C ALA A 68 -15.96 8.08 21.66
N GLU A 69 -15.92 6.78 22.02
CA GLU A 69 -16.12 6.31 23.38
C GLU A 69 -14.88 6.44 24.29
N ILE A 70 -13.73 6.90 23.75
CA ILE A 70 -12.52 7.20 24.54
C ILE A 70 -12.45 8.72 24.73
N PRO A 71 -12.90 9.26 25.87
CA PRO A 71 -12.75 10.68 26.19
C PRO A 71 -11.25 10.98 26.35
N ASN A 72 -10.77 12.04 25.72
CA ASN A 72 -9.39 12.52 25.72
C ASN A 72 -8.44 11.78 24.74
N ALA A 73 -8.60 12.02 23.42
CA ALA A 73 -7.48 11.94 22.50
C ALA A 73 -6.55 13.13 22.77
N SER A 74 -5.75 13.02 23.85
CA SER A 74 -4.77 14.02 24.25
C SER A 74 -3.59 14.04 23.28
N VAL A 75 -2.83 15.13 23.28
CA VAL A 75 -1.57 15.31 22.53
C VAL A 75 -0.61 14.12 22.72
N GLU A 76 -0.62 13.49 23.90
CA GLU A 76 0.12 12.27 24.24
C GLU A 76 -0.21 11.07 23.32
N ASN A 77 -1.45 10.98 22.81
CA ASN A 77 -1.83 9.89 21.90
C ASN A 77 -1.22 10.09 20.49
N PHE A 78 -1.06 11.32 20.04
CA PHE A 78 -0.44 11.61 18.74
C PHE A 78 1.07 11.33 18.72
N ASP A 79 1.77 11.71 19.79
CA ASP A 79 3.19 11.41 19.94
C ASP A 79 3.46 9.90 19.88
N HIS A 80 2.66 9.13 20.60
CA HIS A 80 2.75 7.67 20.57
C HIS A 80 2.45 7.07 19.19
N ILE A 81 1.46 7.61 18.45
CA ILE A 81 1.13 7.15 17.10
C ILE A 81 2.29 7.38 16.14
N ILE A 82 2.91 8.58 16.18
CA ILE A 82 4.05 8.93 15.34
C ILE A 82 5.25 8.05 15.67
N GLU A 83 5.58 7.94 16.95
CA GLU A 83 6.68 7.10 17.42
C GLU A 83 6.52 5.65 16.97
N LYS A 84 5.33 5.07 17.23
CA LYS A 84 5.01 3.71 16.80
C LYS A 84 5.11 3.53 15.29
N GLY A 85 4.60 4.49 14.51
CA GLY A 85 4.68 4.46 13.04
C GLY A 85 6.11 4.46 12.53
N LEU A 86 6.98 5.31 13.09
CA LEU A 86 8.38 5.39 12.69
C LEU A 86 9.18 4.15 13.10
N LEU A 87 9.01 3.68 14.34
CA LEU A 87 9.66 2.45 14.81
C LEU A 87 9.25 1.24 13.98
N LYS A 88 7.98 1.17 13.55
CA LYS A 88 7.47 0.06 12.74
C LYS A 88 8.18 -0.08 11.38
N VAL A 89 8.70 1.02 10.84
CA VAL A 89 9.46 1.04 9.58
C VAL A 89 10.98 1.13 9.81
N GLY A 90 11.46 0.92 11.04
CA GLY A 90 12.87 0.96 11.38
C GLY A 90 13.50 2.34 11.30
N LEU A 91 12.71 3.41 11.50
CA LEU A 91 13.21 4.78 11.57
C LEU A 91 13.22 5.27 13.02
N ASP A 92 14.36 5.85 13.44
CA ASP A 92 14.50 6.45 14.77
C ASP A 92 13.65 7.72 14.90
N PRO A 93 12.63 7.75 15.79
CA PRO A 93 11.73 8.90 15.93
C PRO A 93 12.48 10.20 16.25
N ILE A 94 13.54 10.14 17.06
CA ILE A 94 14.32 11.33 17.46
C ILE A 94 14.99 11.99 16.25
N LYS A 95 15.49 11.16 15.32
CA LYS A 95 16.19 11.63 14.13
C LYS A 95 15.26 12.08 13.01
N TYR A 96 14.12 11.41 12.84
CA TYR A 96 13.29 11.58 11.65
C TYR A 96 12.09 12.47 11.86
N ARG A 97 11.53 12.54 13.05
CA ARG A 97 10.28 13.24 13.34
C ARG A 97 10.22 14.67 12.79
N LYS A 98 11.29 15.45 13.00
CA LYS A 98 11.40 16.87 12.60
C LYS A 98 12.02 17.09 11.21
N ARG A 99 12.43 16.02 10.52
CA ARG A 99 12.98 16.14 9.15
C ARG A 99 11.88 16.47 8.15
N ALA A 100 12.22 17.27 7.13
CA ALA A 100 11.31 17.50 6.01
C ALA A 100 11.19 16.26 5.12
N VAL A 101 10.01 16.03 4.56
CA VAL A 101 9.75 14.95 3.58
C VAL A 101 10.15 15.45 2.19
N ASP A 102 11.42 15.76 2.01
CA ASP A 102 11.96 16.41 0.82
C ASP A 102 13.06 15.59 0.12
N LYS A 103 13.81 16.25 -0.75
CA LYS A 103 14.92 15.66 -1.52
C LYS A 103 16.10 15.19 -0.68
N ASN A 104 16.22 15.63 0.58
CA ASN A 104 17.33 15.25 1.46
C ASN A 104 17.13 13.87 2.09
N LEU A 105 15.94 13.28 1.94
CA LEU A 105 15.69 11.89 2.28
C LEU A 105 16.06 10.98 1.10
N SER A 106 16.74 9.88 1.36
CA SER A 106 16.97 8.82 0.37
C SER A 106 15.65 8.21 -0.13
N GLY A 107 15.68 7.51 -1.26
CA GLY A 107 14.51 6.80 -1.77
C GLY A 107 13.92 5.81 -0.77
N GLY A 108 14.79 5.01 -0.13
CA GLY A 108 14.38 4.04 0.90
C GLY A 108 13.83 4.71 2.16
N GLU A 109 14.38 5.84 2.61
CA GLU A 109 13.81 6.59 3.74
C GLU A 109 12.42 7.13 3.42
N ARG A 110 12.23 7.71 2.24
CA ARG A 110 10.91 8.19 1.80
C ARG A 110 9.89 7.05 1.72
N LYS A 111 10.30 5.90 1.16
CA LYS A 111 9.43 4.72 1.07
C LYS A 111 9.00 4.24 2.45
N ARG A 112 9.91 4.18 3.41
CA ARG A 112 9.60 3.83 4.80
C ARG A 112 8.69 4.84 5.47
N ILE A 113 8.88 6.15 5.23
CA ILE A 113 7.99 7.19 5.76
C ILE A 113 6.59 7.08 5.14
N GLU A 114 6.47 6.80 3.83
CA GLU A 114 5.19 6.53 3.18
C GLU A 114 4.49 5.33 3.84
N LEU A 115 5.20 4.22 4.05
CA LEU A 115 4.65 3.05 4.72
C LEU A 115 4.24 3.34 6.17
N ALA A 116 5.01 4.16 6.91
CA ALA A 116 4.62 4.62 8.24
C ALA A 116 3.31 5.42 8.20
N SER A 117 3.14 6.29 7.20
CA SER A 117 1.91 7.07 7.03
C SER A 117 0.69 6.19 6.77
N ILE A 118 0.85 5.15 5.95
CA ILE A 118 -0.22 4.17 5.69
C ILE A 118 -0.51 3.34 6.94
N TYR A 119 0.53 2.97 7.69
CA TYR A 119 0.39 2.20 8.94
C TYR A 119 -0.43 2.96 9.99
N VAL A 120 -0.18 4.26 10.18
CA VAL A 120 -0.93 5.07 11.14
C VAL A 120 -2.35 5.40 10.67
N MET A 121 -2.59 5.37 9.35
CA MET A 121 -3.92 5.58 8.74
C MET A 121 -4.87 4.41 9.00
N LYS A 122 -4.37 3.19 9.19
CA LYS A 122 -5.17 1.96 9.40
C LYS A 122 -6.28 1.78 8.35
N PRO A 123 -5.94 1.67 7.08
CA PRO A 123 -6.91 1.61 5.98
C PRO A 123 -7.70 0.28 5.97
N GLU A 124 -8.84 0.27 5.26
CA GLU A 124 -9.59 -0.96 4.95
C GLU A 124 -8.98 -1.70 3.76
N LEU A 125 -8.51 -0.94 2.76
CA LEU A 125 -7.86 -1.46 1.56
C LEU A 125 -6.55 -0.71 1.31
N VAL A 126 -5.46 -1.46 1.24
CA VAL A 126 -4.14 -0.95 0.84
C VAL A 126 -3.78 -1.52 -0.52
N ILE A 127 -3.45 -0.67 -1.47
CA ILE A 127 -2.85 -1.07 -2.75
C ILE A 127 -1.38 -0.69 -2.68
N MET A 128 -0.47 -1.62 -2.90
CA MET A 128 0.96 -1.39 -2.88
C MET A 128 1.55 -1.72 -4.24
N ASP A 129 2.11 -0.71 -4.90
CA ASP A 129 2.76 -0.85 -6.19
C ASP A 129 4.28 -0.93 -6.00
N GLU A 130 4.84 -2.12 -6.26
CA GLU A 130 6.25 -2.46 -6.06
C GLU A 130 6.81 -1.96 -4.71
N PRO A 131 6.24 -2.40 -3.57
CA PRO A 131 6.63 -1.87 -2.26
C PRO A 131 8.08 -2.16 -1.88
N ASP A 132 8.70 -3.13 -2.53
CA ASP A 132 10.10 -3.56 -2.37
C ASP A 132 11.09 -2.82 -3.27
N SER A 133 10.61 -2.01 -4.21
CA SER A 133 11.47 -1.25 -5.13
C SER A 133 12.33 -0.23 -4.39
N GLY A 134 13.64 -0.29 -4.58
CA GLY A 134 14.59 0.63 -3.95
C GLY A 134 14.79 0.45 -2.44
N ILE A 135 14.32 -0.67 -1.89
CA ILE A 135 14.49 -1.04 -0.49
C ILE A 135 15.57 -2.13 -0.38
N ASP A 136 16.45 -2.01 0.61
CA ASP A 136 17.45 -3.04 0.91
C ASP A 136 16.80 -4.29 1.51
N ILE A 137 17.51 -5.42 1.41
CA ILE A 137 16.99 -6.74 1.83
C ILE A 137 16.63 -6.76 3.32
N ASP A 138 17.39 -6.08 4.17
CA ASP A 138 17.13 -6.04 5.62
C ASP A 138 15.85 -5.27 5.92
N SER A 139 15.55 -4.25 5.13
CA SER A 139 14.33 -3.44 5.25
C SER A 139 13.07 -4.13 4.70
N LEU A 140 13.17 -5.21 3.91
CA LEU A 140 12.01 -5.99 3.45
C LEU A 140 11.21 -6.59 4.62
N ASN A 141 11.86 -6.90 5.73
CA ASN A 141 11.18 -7.42 6.92
C ASN A 141 10.16 -6.42 7.48
N TYR A 142 10.45 -5.12 7.45
CA TYR A 142 9.49 -4.09 7.90
C TYR A 142 8.23 -4.06 7.02
N ILE A 143 8.39 -4.24 5.70
CA ILE A 143 7.24 -4.31 4.79
C ILE A 143 6.38 -5.54 5.11
N TYR A 144 7.01 -6.69 5.28
CA TYR A 144 6.33 -7.93 5.64
C TYR A 144 5.54 -7.79 6.95
N GLU A 145 6.16 -7.22 7.98
CA GLU A 145 5.50 -7.00 9.27
C GLU A 145 4.29 -6.06 9.15
N ILE A 146 4.39 -4.98 8.36
CA ILE A 146 3.28 -4.06 8.12
C ILE A 146 2.13 -4.77 7.39
N ILE A 147 2.42 -5.55 6.35
CA ILE A 147 1.41 -6.34 5.63
C ILE A 147 0.76 -7.35 6.57
N SER A 148 1.56 -8.03 7.40
CA SER A 148 1.05 -8.97 8.40
C SER A 148 0.11 -8.30 9.41
N ASP A 149 0.46 -7.10 9.87
CA ASP A 149 -0.37 -6.35 10.81
C ASP A 149 -1.68 -5.90 10.16
N PHE A 150 -1.63 -5.40 8.91
CA PHE A 150 -2.85 -5.07 8.16
C PHE A 150 -3.79 -6.27 8.04
N LYS A 151 -3.26 -7.43 7.69
CA LYS A 151 -4.05 -8.67 7.58
C LYS A 151 -4.67 -9.05 8.93
N LYS A 152 -3.92 -8.97 10.04
CA LYS A 152 -4.42 -9.25 11.40
C LYS A 152 -5.50 -8.25 11.84
N GLU A 153 -5.40 -7.00 11.41
CA GLU A 153 -6.37 -5.95 11.71
C GLU A 153 -7.60 -5.98 10.78
N GLY A 154 -7.66 -6.94 9.84
CA GLY A 154 -8.78 -7.15 8.92
C GLY A 154 -8.73 -6.29 7.66
N SER A 155 -7.62 -5.61 7.38
CA SER A 155 -7.44 -4.86 6.14
C SER A 155 -7.19 -5.82 4.95
N THR A 156 -7.65 -5.44 3.78
CA THR A 156 -7.29 -6.11 2.53
C THR A 156 -6.04 -5.45 1.94
N VAL A 157 -5.07 -6.26 1.51
CA VAL A 157 -3.85 -5.77 0.87
C VAL A 157 -3.76 -6.31 -0.55
N ILE A 158 -3.65 -5.41 -1.53
CA ILE A 158 -3.37 -5.74 -2.93
C ILE A 158 -1.92 -5.36 -3.22
N LEU A 159 -1.12 -6.33 -3.65
CA LEU A 159 0.28 -6.15 -4.00
C LEU A 159 0.45 -6.25 -5.51
N VAL A 160 1.08 -5.25 -6.11
CA VAL A 160 1.62 -5.34 -7.47
C VAL A 160 3.13 -5.50 -7.33
N THR A 161 3.67 -6.63 -7.76
CA THR A 161 5.11 -6.91 -7.63
C THR A 161 5.56 -7.95 -8.65
N HIS A 162 6.83 -7.90 -9.00
CA HIS A 162 7.52 -8.94 -9.77
C HIS A 162 8.55 -9.71 -8.90
N SER A 163 8.66 -9.37 -7.63
CA SER A 163 9.56 -10.02 -6.67
C SER A 163 8.97 -11.34 -6.16
N GLN A 164 9.66 -12.45 -6.44
CA GLN A 164 9.26 -13.78 -5.94
C GLN A 164 9.22 -13.84 -4.40
N GLN A 165 10.02 -13.04 -3.72
CA GLN A 165 10.05 -12.98 -2.27
C GLN A 165 8.78 -12.35 -1.72
N VAL A 166 8.34 -11.22 -2.30
CA VAL A 166 7.13 -10.51 -1.91
C VAL A 166 5.86 -11.28 -2.27
N LEU A 167 5.85 -11.94 -3.43
CA LEU A 167 4.72 -12.78 -3.86
C LEU A 167 4.34 -13.85 -2.84
N ARG A 168 5.31 -14.41 -2.10
CA ARG A 168 5.06 -15.45 -1.09
C ARG A 168 4.24 -14.95 0.11
N TRP A 169 4.08 -13.64 0.28
CA TRP A 169 3.28 -13.05 1.36
C TRP A 169 1.79 -13.02 1.03
N ALA A 170 1.44 -13.20 -0.25
CA ALA A 170 0.07 -13.19 -0.72
C ALA A 170 -0.64 -14.54 -0.52
N ASP A 171 -1.93 -14.49 -0.23
CA ASP A 171 -2.78 -15.69 -0.14
C ASP A 171 -3.27 -16.13 -1.52
N HIS A 172 -3.58 -15.14 -2.39
CA HIS A 172 -4.07 -15.32 -3.74
C HIS A 172 -3.29 -14.42 -4.71
N ALA A 173 -3.24 -14.81 -5.97
CA ALA A 173 -2.62 -14.03 -7.02
C ALA A 173 -3.49 -13.95 -8.27
N PHE A 174 -3.30 -12.88 -9.02
CA PHE A 174 -3.86 -12.62 -10.33
C PHE A 174 -2.70 -12.44 -11.31
N LEU A 175 -2.60 -13.30 -12.31
CA LEU A 175 -1.59 -13.19 -13.35
C LEU A 175 -2.11 -12.33 -14.48
N LEU A 176 -1.48 -11.18 -14.69
CA LEU A 176 -1.79 -10.24 -15.77
C LEU A 176 -0.68 -10.28 -16.82
N CYS A 177 -1.05 -10.42 -18.08
CA CYS A 177 -0.12 -10.35 -19.19
C CYS A 177 -0.79 -9.66 -20.39
N GLY A 178 -0.09 -8.71 -21.02
CA GLY A 178 -0.60 -7.97 -22.18
C GLY A 178 -1.94 -7.26 -21.94
N GLY A 179 -2.21 -6.80 -20.71
CA GLY A 179 -3.47 -6.14 -20.32
C GLY A 179 -4.65 -7.10 -20.09
N LYS A 180 -4.41 -8.42 -20.10
CA LYS A 180 -5.45 -9.44 -19.86
C LYS A 180 -5.16 -10.21 -18.58
N LEU A 181 -6.23 -10.61 -17.87
CA LEU A 181 -6.14 -11.57 -16.79
C LEU A 181 -5.99 -12.97 -17.41
N VAL A 182 -4.82 -13.59 -17.22
CA VAL A 182 -4.48 -14.90 -17.75
C VAL A 182 -4.94 -16.00 -16.80
N ASP A 183 -4.64 -15.84 -15.52
CA ASP A 183 -4.99 -16.82 -14.49
C ASP A 183 -5.16 -16.16 -13.12
N LYS A 184 -5.82 -16.86 -12.20
CA LYS A 184 -6.00 -16.46 -10.81
C LYS A 184 -6.16 -17.66 -9.91
N GLY A 185 -5.66 -17.58 -8.69
CA GLY A 185 -5.80 -18.70 -7.74
C GLY A 185 -5.00 -18.48 -6.47
N LYS A 186 -4.88 -19.56 -5.69
CA LYS A 186 -4.02 -19.56 -4.50
C LYS A 186 -2.57 -19.33 -4.91
N MET A 187 -1.84 -18.59 -4.09
CA MET A 187 -0.44 -18.28 -4.40
C MET A 187 0.41 -19.54 -4.60
N SER A 188 0.17 -20.60 -3.85
CA SER A 188 0.86 -21.91 -4.01
C SER A 188 0.77 -22.47 -5.42
N ASP A 189 -0.37 -22.28 -6.08
CA ASP A 189 -0.62 -22.79 -7.44
C ASP A 189 -0.02 -21.84 -8.48
N MET A 190 -0.05 -20.54 -8.22
CA MET A 190 0.45 -19.52 -9.11
C MET A 190 1.98 -19.42 -9.14
N LEU A 191 2.67 -19.85 -8.08
CA LEU A 191 4.15 -19.87 -8.04
C LEU A 191 4.77 -20.70 -9.17
N LYS A 192 4.04 -21.66 -9.72
CA LYS A 192 4.51 -22.49 -10.86
C LYS A 192 4.82 -21.65 -12.10
N TYR A 193 4.06 -20.57 -12.34
CA TYR A 193 4.29 -19.67 -13.47
C TYR A 193 5.61 -18.90 -13.33
N PHE A 194 6.02 -18.60 -12.11
CA PHE A 194 7.27 -17.87 -11.83
C PHE A 194 8.49 -18.80 -11.81
N SER A 195 8.31 -20.09 -11.53
CA SER A 195 9.38 -21.09 -11.53
C SER A 195 9.73 -21.55 -12.95
N ASN A 196 8.73 -21.67 -13.80
CA ASN A 196 8.92 -21.93 -15.22
C ASN A 196 9.08 -20.58 -15.89
N LYS A 197 10.33 -20.21 -16.28
CA LYS A 197 10.58 -19.00 -17.06
C LYS A 197 9.51 -18.90 -18.14
N CYS A 198 8.70 -17.87 -18.10
CA CYS A 198 7.82 -17.51 -19.21
C CYS A 198 8.67 -17.56 -20.46
N LYS A 199 8.31 -18.37 -21.45
CA LYS A 199 8.96 -18.31 -22.76
C LYS A 199 8.85 -16.85 -23.19
N PRO A 200 9.95 -16.24 -23.70
CA PRO A 200 9.86 -14.87 -24.18
C PRO A 200 8.67 -14.82 -25.15
N CYS A 201 7.71 -13.95 -24.83
CA CYS A 201 6.55 -13.75 -25.68
C CYS A 201 7.05 -13.09 -26.96
N ASP A 202 7.12 -13.85 -28.05
CA ASP A 202 7.51 -13.34 -29.38
C ASP A 202 6.41 -12.46 -30.01
N HIS A 203 5.31 -12.24 -29.29
CA HIS A 203 4.15 -11.49 -29.75
C HIS A 203 3.88 -10.30 -28.84
N ILE A 204 3.79 -9.16 -29.45
CA ILE A 204 3.46 -7.92 -28.76
C ILE A 204 2.02 -8.00 -28.23
N GLY A 205 1.87 -8.24 -26.93
CA GLY A 205 0.63 -8.00 -26.20
C GLY A 205 -0.47 -9.06 -26.25
N THR A 206 -0.22 -10.28 -26.72
CA THR A 206 -1.18 -11.39 -26.61
C THR A 206 -0.55 -12.56 -25.85
N PRO A 207 -1.08 -12.94 -24.68
CA PRO A 207 -0.61 -14.13 -23.98
C PRO A 207 -0.96 -15.37 -24.78
N ASP A 208 -0.06 -16.37 -24.75
CA ASP A 208 -0.36 -17.70 -25.27
C ASP A 208 -1.56 -18.26 -24.48
N THR A 209 -2.71 -18.42 -25.13
CA THR A 209 -3.94 -18.95 -24.54
C THR A 209 -3.89 -20.47 -24.38
N ASP A 210 -2.83 -21.14 -24.79
CA ASP A 210 -2.67 -22.60 -24.80
C ASP A 210 -1.87 -23.14 -23.60
N ILE A 211 -1.65 -22.34 -22.57
CA ILE A 211 -1.11 -22.85 -21.30
C ILE A 211 -2.27 -23.42 -20.47
N LYS A 212 -2.58 -24.70 -20.73
CA LYS A 212 -3.39 -25.55 -19.87
C LYS A 212 -2.54 -26.14 -18.74
#